data_07d084ef8d2c6d47d0fa2c52a70dcf93
#
_entry.id   07d084ef8d2c6d47d0fa2c52a70dcf93
#
_cell.length_a   1.000
_cell.length_b   1.000
_cell.length_c   1.000
_cell.angle_alpha   90.00
_cell.angle_beta   90.00
_cell.angle_gamma   90.00
#
_symmetry.space_group_name_H-M   'P 1'
#
loop_
_entity.id
_entity.type
_entity.pdbx_description
1 polymer ?
#
loop_
_entity_poly.entity_id
_entity_poly.type
_entity_poly.pdbx_seq_one_letter_code
_entity_poly.pdbx_strand_id
1 'polypeptide(L)'
;MVGTVGVPGERQFYLQVRQNDKLLSFPLEKSQAAALAERALELLKEAGESTSISEIDTEPLDTPIEPEFTIGIMSLSWQPLEKSIRFEAQALNDPMREQVFEELVEDDAEYAPPILRVILAPAQVSGFIKRTMQVVSAGRQPCIFCGGPVNPGGHLCPRANGHRRRE
;
A
#
# COMPACT_ATOMS: atom_id res chain seq x y z
N MET A 1 3.07 8.50 2.41
CA MET A 1 3.50 7.32 3.23
C MET A 1 2.43 6.24 3.27
N VAL A 2 2.80 4.98 3.58
CA VAL A 2 1.85 3.92 3.96
C VAL A 2 1.99 3.63 5.45
N GLY A 3 0.88 3.39 6.11
CA GLY A 3 0.83 3.00 7.50
C GLY A 3 -0.38 2.14 7.81
N THR A 4 -0.54 1.76 9.08
CA THR A 4 -1.66 0.90 9.50
C THR A 4 -2.27 1.38 10.81
N VAL A 5 -3.57 1.12 10.97
CA VAL A 5 -4.32 1.26 12.21
C VAL A 5 -4.80 -0.11 12.64
N GLY A 6 -4.74 -0.40 13.93
CA GLY A 6 -5.16 -1.69 14.50
C GLY A 6 -4.02 -2.67 14.75
N VAL A 7 -4.37 -3.83 15.29
CA VAL A 7 -3.41 -4.89 15.68
C VAL A 7 -3.09 -5.83 14.50
N PRO A 8 -1.93 -6.49 14.49
CA PRO A 8 -1.59 -7.46 13.46
C PRO A 8 -2.67 -8.53 13.28
N GLY A 9 -3.21 -8.64 12.06
CA GLY A 9 -4.32 -9.54 11.71
C GLY A 9 -5.65 -8.83 11.48
N GLU A 10 -5.81 -7.63 12.03
CA GLU A 10 -7.02 -6.79 11.93
C GLU A 10 -6.68 -5.36 11.51
N ARG A 11 -5.48 -5.16 10.94
CA ARG A 11 -4.99 -3.84 10.55
C ARG A 11 -5.69 -3.35 9.28
N GLN A 12 -6.17 -2.11 9.34
CA GLN A 12 -6.51 -1.35 8.15
C GLN A 12 -5.26 -0.61 7.63
N PHE A 13 -4.97 -0.73 6.36
CA PHE A 13 -3.90 0.01 5.69
C PHE A 13 -4.41 1.34 5.15
N TYR A 14 -3.54 2.35 5.23
CA TYR A 14 -3.80 3.68 4.69
C TYR A 14 -2.60 4.19 3.90
N LEU A 15 -2.88 4.76 2.74
CA LEU A 15 -1.98 5.66 2.05
C LEU A 15 -2.27 7.08 2.53
N GLN A 16 -1.26 7.77 3.08
CA GLN A 16 -1.36 9.19 3.39
C GLN A 16 -0.50 10.01 2.44
N VAL A 17 -1.08 11.09 1.96
CA VAL A 17 -0.43 12.09 1.12
C VAL A 17 -0.52 13.44 1.82
N ARG A 18 0.62 14.09 1.98
CA ARG A 18 0.70 15.45 2.53
C ARG A 18 1.22 16.41 1.46
N GLN A 19 0.52 17.52 1.28
CA GLN A 19 0.96 18.64 0.46
C GLN A 19 0.62 19.93 1.18
N ASN A 20 1.64 20.69 1.58
CA ASN A 20 1.49 21.85 2.44
C ASN A 20 0.71 21.48 3.73
N ASP A 21 -0.40 22.18 4.00
CA ASP A 21 -1.24 21.96 5.18
C ASP A 21 -2.35 20.91 4.95
N LYS A 22 -2.45 20.36 3.74
CA LYS A 22 -3.43 19.32 3.42
C LYS A 22 -2.87 17.94 3.69
N LEU A 23 -3.62 17.15 4.46
CA LEU A 23 -3.40 15.75 4.71
C LEU A 23 -4.59 14.97 4.16
N LEU A 24 -4.32 14.02 3.26
CA LEU A 24 -5.33 13.16 2.65
C LEU A 24 -5.01 11.71 3.01
N SER A 25 -6.02 10.95 3.38
CA SER A 25 -5.90 9.54 3.80
C SER A 25 -6.79 8.65 2.95
N PHE A 26 -6.21 7.56 2.43
CA PHE A 26 -6.90 6.66 1.51
C PHE A 26 -6.78 5.23 2.03
N PRO A 27 -7.88 4.57 2.40
CA PRO A 27 -7.89 3.13 2.69
C PRO A 27 -7.48 2.32 1.45
N LEU A 28 -6.66 1.30 1.68
CA LEU A 28 -6.27 0.36 0.64
C LEU A 28 -6.01 -1.02 1.24
N GLU A 29 -5.98 -2.03 0.38
CA GLU A 29 -5.65 -3.40 0.79
C GLU A 29 -4.14 -3.58 0.98
N LYS A 30 -3.76 -4.53 1.86
CA LYS A 30 -2.35 -4.90 2.07
C LYS A 30 -1.67 -5.32 0.76
N SER A 31 -2.37 -6.07 -0.08
CA SER A 31 -1.90 -6.52 -1.40
C SER A 31 -1.64 -5.35 -2.34
N GLN A 32 -2.51 -4.34 -2.32
CA GLN A 32 -2.35 -3.11 -3.10
C GLN A 32 -1.12 -2.32 -2.66
N ALA A 33 -0.90 -2.19 -1.35
CA ALA A 33 0.29 -1.52 -0.81
C ALA A 33 1.59 -2.24 -1.23
N ALA A 34 1.60 -3.59 -1.18
CA ALA A 34 2.73 -4.39 -1.61
C ALA A 34 3.02 -4.22 -3.11
N ALA A 35 2.01 -4.42 -3.95
CA ALA A 35 2.13 -4.29 -5.40
C ALA A 35 2.58 -2.88 -5.82
N LEU A 36 2.08 -1.84 -5.16
CA LEU A 36 2.49 -0.46 -5.40
C LEU A 36 3.99 -0.26 -5.12
N ALA A 37 4.48 -0.77 -3.99
CA ALA A 37 5.90 -0.66 -3.64
C ALA A 37 6.80 -1.47 -4.59
N GLU A 38 6.39 -2.68 -4.99
CA GLU A 38 7.12 -3.52 -5.93
C GLU A 38 7.20 -2.86 -7.31
N ARG A 39 6.08 -2.37 -7.84
CA ARG A 39 6.06 -1.69 -9.15
C ARG A 39 6.85 -0.38 -9.14
N ALA A 40 6.78 0.39 -8.06
CA ALA A 40 7.58 1.60 -7.89
C ALA A 40 9.10 1.29 -7.90
N LEU A 41 9.52 0.19 -7.26
CA LEU A 41 10.91 -0.27 -7.27
C LEU A 41 11.37 -0.67 -8.68
N GLU A 42 10.54 -1.38 -9.43
CA GLU A 42 10.81 -1.76 -10.81
C GLU A 42 11.01 -0.53 -11.69
N LEU A 43 10.08 0.44 -11.62
CA LEU A 43 10.15 1.68 -12.40
C LEU A 43 11.43 2.48 -12.11
N LEU A 44 11.85 2.60 -10.85
CA LEU A 44 13.10 3.29 -10.52
C LEU A 44 14.30 2.57 -11.13
N LYS A 45 14.33 1.23 -11.10
CA LYS A 45 15.40 0.44 -11.72
C LYS A 45 15.42 0.57 -13.24
N GLU A 46 14.25 0.50 -13.88
CA GLU A 46 14.09 0.69 -15.33
C GLU A 46 14.55 2.09 -15.77
N ALA A 47 14.29 3.11 -14.93
CA ALA A 47 14.73 4.48 -15.16
C ALA A 47 16.21 4.73 -14.84
N GLY A 48 16.93 3.75 -14.27
CA GLY A 48 18.32 3.89 -13.86
C GLY A 48 18.53 4.77 -12.62
N GLU A 49 17.46 5.00 -11.84
CA GLU A 49 17.50 5.84 -10.65
C GLU A 49 17.95 5.06 -9.41
N SER A 50 18.59 5.78 -8.48
CA SER A 50 19.04 5.18 -7.23
C SER A 50 17.87 4.87 -6.30
N THR A 51 17.89 3.67 -5.73
CA THR A 51 16.95 3.24 -4.67
C THR A 51 17.55 3.35 -3.27
N SER A 52 18.76 3.94 -3.17
CA SER A 52 19.47 4.12 -1.90
C SER A 52 18.94 5.33 -1.15
N ILE A 53 18.54 5.13 0.10
CA ILE A 53 18.21 6.22 1.05
C ILE A 53 18.95 5.96 2.36
N SER A 54 19.32 7.03 3.06
CA SER A 54 20.01 6.98 4.34
C SER A 54 19.06 6.68 5.50
N GLU A 55 17.86 7.22 5.45
CA GLU A 55 16.88 7.12 6.54
C GLU A 55 15.53 6.62 6.03
N ILE A 56 14.84 5.84 6.88
CA ILE A 56 13.48 5.37 6.63
C ILE A 56 12.57 6.16 7.56
N ASP A 57 11.51 6.75 7.00
CA ASP A 57 10.47 7.36 7.81
C ASP A 57 9.73 6.27 8.60
N THR A 58 9.80 6.34 9.92
CA THR A 58 9.17 5.40 10.87
C THR A 58 8.05 6.06 11.68
N GLU A 59 7.75 7.32 11.41
CA GLU A 59 6.71 8.05 12.12
C GLU A 59 5.33 7.38 11.94
N PRO A 60 4.45 7.44 12.94
CA PRO A 60 3.09 6.94 12.80
C PRO A 60 2.32 7.73 11.71
N LEU A 61 1.15 7.22 11.34
CA LEU A 61 0.23 8.00 10.51
C LEU A 61 -0.18 9.27 11.26
N ASP A 62 -0.29 10.35 10.51
CA ASP A 62 -0.83 11.60 11.03
C ASP A 62 -2.32 11.46 11.37
N THR A 63 -2.75 12.16 12.42
CA THR A 63 -4.15 12.15 12.89
C THR A 63 -4.75 13.56 12.86
N PRO A 64 -6.08 13.68 12.64
CA PRO A 64 -7.07 12.61 12.48
C PRO A 64 -6.94 11.90 11.13
N ILE A 65 -7.33 10.61 11.06
CA ILE A 65 -7.40 9.86 9.82
C ILE A 65 -8.84 9.94 9.31
N GLU A 66 -9.04 10.80 8.34
CA GLU A 66 -10.32 10.99 7.67
C GLU A 66 -10.21 10.41 6.26
N PRO A 67 -10.90 9.28 5.96
CA PRO A 67 -10.82 8.65 4.66
C PRO A 67 -11.47 9.49 3.56
N GLU A 68 -10.76 9.78 2.48
CA GLU A 68 -11.31 10.45 1.29
C GLU A 68 -12.12 9.48 0.43
N PHE A 69 -11.48 8.41 0.00
CA PHE A 69 -12.10 7.28 -0.71
C PHE A 69 -11.21 6.03 -0.60
N THR A 70 -11.82 4.86 -0.74
CA THR A 70 -11.08 3.60 -0.82
C THR A 70 -10.43 3.46 -2.20
N ILE A 71 -9.15 3.15 -2.23
CA ILE A 71 -8.40 2.96 -3.48
C ILE A 71 -8.88 1.71 -4.20
N GLY A 72 -9.26 1.88 -5.47
CA GLY A 72 -9.56 0.82 -6.42
C GLY A 72 -8.39 0.59 -7.38
N ILE A 73 -8.39 1.31 -8.50
CA ILE A 73 -7.38 1.20 -9.55
C ILE A 73 -6.21 2.12 -9.24
N MET A 74 -4.98 1.64 -9.51
CA MET A 74 -3.76 2.43 -9.37
C MET A 74 -2.90 2.32 -10.62
N SER A 75 -2.21 3.40 -10.96
CA SER A 75 -1.17 3.40 -11.97
C SER A 75 0.09 4.12 -11.50
N LEU A 76 1.21 3.70 -12.05
CA LEU A 76 2.52 4.35 -11.91
C LEU A 76 3.14 4.53 -13.29
N SER A 77 3.62 5.73 -13.57
CA SER A 77 4.32 6.01 -14.82
C SER A 77 5.57 6.85 -14.58
N TRP A 78 6.65 6.52 -15.29
CA TRP A 78 7.88 7.33 -15.29
C TRP A 78 7.70 8.51 -16.24
N GLN A 79 8.09 9.69 -15.79
CA GLN A 79 8.06 10.93 -16.56
C GLN A 79 9.52 11.33 -16.91
N PRO A 80 10.03 10.98 -18.12
CA PRO A 80 11.46 11.12 -18.43
C PRO A 80 11.95 12.57 -18.42
N LEU A 81 11.12 13.51 -18.87
CA LEU A 81 11.49 14.92 -18.96
C LEU A 81 11.64 15.57 -17.57
N GLU A 82 10.77 15.19 -16.63
CA GLU A 82 10.75 15.73 -15.27
C GLU A 82 11.55 14.88 -14.29
N LYS A 83 12.05 13.72 -14.74
CA LYS A 83 12.70 12.71 -13.88
C LYS A 83 11.90 12.43 -12.62
N SER A 84 10.63 12.14 -12.79
CA SER A 84 9.67 11.95 -11.71
C SER A 84 8.80 10.71 -11.95
N ILE A 85 8.14 10.22 -10.91
CA ILE A 85 7.10 9.21 -11.02
C ILE A 85 5.74 9.87 -10.78
N ARG A 86 4.83 9.68 -11.73
CA ARG A 86 3.42 10.00 -11.57
C ARG A 86 2.72 8.78 -10.99
N PHE A 87 2.08 8.97 -9.86
CA PHE A 87 1.17 8.02 -9.24
C PHE A 87 -0.26 8.51 -9.39
N GLU A 88 -1.15 7.64 -9.81
CA GLU A 88 -2.57 7.90 -9.93
C GLU A 88 -3.34 6.77 -9.25
N ALA A 89 -4.38 7.15 -8.50
CA ALA A 89 -5.28 6.20 -7.85
C ALA A 89 -6.71 6.71 -7.93
N GLN A 90 -7.60 5.89 -8.48
CA GLN A 90 -9.04 6.16 -8.52
C GLN A 90 -9.76 5.43 -7.40
N ALA A 91 -10.88 6.02 -6.99
CA ALA A 91 -11.78 5.42 -6.04
C ALA A 91 -12.24 4.02 -6.50
N LEU A 92 -12.43 3.13 -5.52
CA LEU A 92 -13.07 1.84 -5.77
C LEU A 92 -14.45 2.06 -6.40
N ASN A 93 -14.79 1.26 -7.41
CA ASN A 93 -16.09 1.32 -8.05
C ASN A 93 -17.20 1.15 -7.02
N ASP A 94 -18.19 2.02 -7.09
CA ASP A 94 -19.40 1.91 -6.29
C ASP A 94 -20.24 0.72 -6.79
N PRO A 95 -20.53 -0.29 -5.95
CA PRO A 95 -21.32 -1.45 -6.35
C PRO A 95 -22.76 -1.09 -6.81
N MET A 96 -23.23 0.11 -6.45
CA MET A 96 -24.56 0.62 -6.85
C MET A 96 -24.54 1.27 -8.24
N ARG A 97 -23.37 1.44 -8.84
CA ARG A 97 -23.23 1.96 -10.21
C ARG A 97 -23.14 0.80 -11.21
N GLU A 98 -23.89 0.90 -12.30
CA GLU A 98 -23.84 -0.11 -13.40
C GLU A 98 -22.50 -0.15 -14.14
N GLN A 99 -21.69 0.91 -14.02
CA GLN A 99 -20.39 1.02 -14.69
C GLN A 99 -19.26 0.53 -13.77
N VAL A 100 -18.63 -0.55 -14.20
CA VAL A 100 -17.38 -1.06 -13.60
C VAL A 100 -16.22 -0.66 -14.50
N PHE A 101 -15.27 0.08 -13.94
CA PHE A 101 -14.06 0.47 -14.65
C PHE A 101 -12.93 -0.52 -14.30
N GLU A 102 -12.29 -1.08 -15.31
CA GLU A 102 -11.12 -1.96 -15.17
C GLU A 102 -9.80 -1.19 -15.36
N GLU A 103 -9.87 -0.01 -15.98
CA GLU A 103 -8.75 0.89 -16.22
C GLU A 103 -9.05 2.27 -15.64
N LEU A 104 -7.99 3.11 -15.52
CA LEU A 104 -8.15 4.50 -15.11
C LEU A 104 -9.05 5.25 -16.12
N VAL A 105 -10.03 5.96 -15.59
CA VAL A 105 -10.95 6.77 -16.37
C VAL A 105 -10.39 8.19 -16.48
N GLU A 106 -10.46 8.80 -17.66
CA GLU A 106 -10.03 10.18 -17.85
C GLU A 106 -10.95 11.17 -17.11
N ASP A 107 -10.38 12.30 -16.69
CA ASP A 107 -11.04 13.29 -15.82
C ASP A 107 -12.28 13.95 -16.45
N ASP A 108 -12.40 13.92 -17.78
CA ASP A 108 -13.49 14.53 -18.55
C ASP A 108 -14.67 13.59 -18.80
N ALA A 109 -14.59 12.34 -18.36
CA ALA A 109 -15.71 11.41 -18.45
C ALA A 109 -16.84 11.87 -17.51
N GLU A 110 -18.07 11.85 -17.99
CA GLU A 110 -19.28 12.36 -17.29
C GLU A 110 -19.47 11.75 -15.88
N TYR A 111 -18.91 10.57 -15.63
CA TYR A 111 -19.02 9.84 -14.37
C TYR A 111 -17.67 9.35 -13.84
N ALA A 112 -16.58 10.09 -14.09
CA ALA A 112 -15.26 9.72 -13.60
C ALA A 112 -15.25 9.59 -12.08
N PRO A 113 -14.71 8.47 -11.53
CA PRO A 113 -14.53 8.35 -10.08
C PRO A 113 -13.50 9.37 -9.57
N PRO A 114 -13.58 9.78 -8.30
CA PRO A 114 -12.54 10.62 -7.70
C PRO A 114 -11.15 10.03 -7.91
N ILE A 115 -10.19 10.88 -8.25
CA ILE A 115 -8.81 10.49 -8.52
C ILE A 115 -7.82 11.27 -7.65
N LEU A 116 -6.88 10.55 -7.04
CA LEU A 116 -5.65 11.11 -6.49
C LEU A 116 -4.57 11.09 -7.56
N ARG A 117 -3.90 12.22 -7.79
CA ARG A 117 -2.74 12.31 -8.66
C ARG A 117 -1.57 12.95 -7.92
N VAL A 118 -0.42 12.29 -7.90
CA VAL A 118 0.78 12.74 -7.20
C VAL A 118 1.99 12.59 -8.11
N ILE A 119 2.86 13.60 -8.10
CA ILE A 119 4.15 13.56 -8.78
C ILE A 119 5.24 13.53 -7.72
N LEU A 120 6.13 12.54 -7.80
CA LEU A 120 7.13 12.25 -6.79
C LEU A 120 8.53 12.19 -7.40
N ALA A 121 9.50 12.82 -6.73
CA ALA A 121 10.90 12.66 -7.07
C ALA A 121 11.41 11.23 -6.71
N PRO A 122 12.43 10.68 -7.39
CA PRO A 122 12.97 9.35 -7.13
C PRO A 122 13.34 9.10 -5.67
N ALA A 123 13.90 10.08 -4.98
CA ALA A 123 14.25 9.98 -3.56
C ALA A 123 13.02 9.77 -2.66
N GLN A 124 11.91 10.47 -2.95
CA GLN A 124 10.65 10.31 -2.21
C GLN A 124 10.06 8.91 -2.44
N VAL A 125 10.12 8.43 -3.69
CA VAL A 125 9.65 7.08 -4.06
C VAL A 125 10.49 6.01 -3.37
N SER A 126 11.80 6.18 -3.32
CA SER A 126 12.70 5.24 -2.60
C SER A 126 12.38 5.15 -1.11
N GLY A 127 12.09 6.29 -0.47
CA GLY A 127 11.62 6.34 0.92
C GLY A 127 10.30 5.63 1.11
N PHE A 128 9.33 5.93 0.23
CA PHE A 128 8.03 5.29 0.21
C PHE A 128 8.12 3.76 0.08
N ILE A 129 8.92 3.25 -0.87
CA ILE A 129 9.12 1.80 -1.08
C ILE A 129 9.60 1.13 0.19
N LYS A 130 10.69 1.63 0.79
CA LYS A 130 11.28 1.02 1.99
C LYS A 130 10.31 1.00 3.16
N ARG A 131 9.66 2.12 3.44
CA ARG A 131 8.63 2.20 4.47
C ARG A 131 7.48 1.23 4.21
N THR A 132 6.94 1.21 2.99
CA THR A 132 5.81 0.35 2.64
C THR A 132 6.15 -1.12 2.79
N MET A 133 7.32 -1.56 2.30
CA MET A 133 7.79 -2.93 2.48
C MET A 133 7.94 -3.31 3.95
N GLN A 134 8.43 -2.40 4.79
CA GLN A 134 8.55 -2.61 6.23
C GLN A 134 7.17 -2.76 6.89
N VAL A 135 6.23 -1.88 6.59
CA VAL A 135 4.85 -1.93 7.12
C VAL A 135 4.12 -3.20 6.68
N VAL A 136 4.27 -3.58 5.41
CA VAL A 136 3.67 -4.81 4.85
C VAL A 136 4.26 -6.07 5.49
N SER A 137 5.58 -6.10 5.72
CA SER A 137 6.28 -7.24 6.34
C SER A 137 6.07 -7.34 7.85
N ALA A 138 5.74 -6.26 8.54
CA ALA A 138 5.46 -6.22 9.98
C ALA A 138 4.13 -6.92 10.34
N GLY A 139 3.90 -8.12 9.78
CA GLY A 139 2.73 -8.95 9.99
C GLY A 139 2.77 -9.74 11.31
N ARG A 140 1.85 -10.71 11.41
CA ARG A 140 1.87 -11.68 12.51
C ARG A 140 3.14 -12.52 12.43
N GLN A 141 3.73 -12.81 13.60
CA GLN A 141 4.90 -13.68 13.67
C GLN A 141 4.57 -15.08 13.14
N PRO A 142 5.46 -15.73 12.40
CA PRO A 142 5.26 -17.11 11.99
C PRO A 142 5.39 -18.05 13.18
N CYS A 143 4.52 -19.04 13.25
CA CYS A 143 4.63 -20.12 14.25
C CYS A 143 5.90 -20.93 14.02
N ILE A 144 6.68 -21.14 15.06
CA ILE A 144 7.92 -21.94 15.03
C ILE A 144 7.70 -23.42 14.66
N PHE A 145 6.48 -23.93 14.83
CA PHE A 145 6.15 -25.34 14.53
C PHE A 145 5.54 -25.54 13.14
N CYS A 146 4.60 -24.68 12.71
CA CYS A 146 3.87 -24.87 11.45
C CYS A 146 4.15 -23.80 10.41
N GLY A 147 4.85 -22.70 10.77
CA GLY A 147 5.11 -21.56 9.88
C GLY A 147 3.90 -20.66 9.63
N GLY A 148 2.71 -21.05 10.08
CA GLY A 148 1.49 -20.23 9.93
C GLY A 148 1.49 -19.00 10.84
N PRO A 149 0.70 -17.97 10.52
CA PRO A 149 0.67 -16.74 11.28
C PRO A 149 0.05 -16.94 12.67
N VAL A 150 0.70 -16.40 13.70
CA VAL A 150 0.23 -16.43 15.09
C VAL A 150 -0.48 -15.12 15.43
N ASN A 151 -1.73 -15.22 15.87
CA ASN A 151 -2.48 -14.08 16.38
C ASN A 151 -1.96 -13.67 17.79
N PRO A 152 -2.23 -12.44 18.28
CA PRO A 152 -1.86 -12.05 19.64
C PRO A 152 -2.42 -12.98 20.72
N GLY A 153 -3.59 -13.57 20.51
CA GLY A 153 -4.19 -14.60 21.38
C GLY A 153 -3.75 -16.03 21.08
N GLY A 154 -2.75 -16.23 20.23
CA GLY A 154 -2.29 -17.54 19.79
C GLY A 154 -3.03 -18.08 18.55
N HIS A 155 -2.74 -19.32 18.16
CA HIS A 155 -3.44 -20.04 17.11
C HIS A 155 -3.49 -21.55 17.40
N LEU A 156 -4.47 -22.24 16.85
CA LEU A 156 -4.52 -23.69 16.89
C LEU A 156 -3.47 -24.25 15.92
N CYS A 157 -2.31 -24.61 16.45
CA CYS A 157 -1.22 -25.12 15.63
C CYS A 157 -1.46 -26.59 15.27
N PRO A 158 -1.60 -26.94 13.97
CA PRO A 158 -1.81 -28.33 13.55
C PRO A 158 -0.64 -29.25 13.96
N ARG A 159 0.56 -28.69 14.11
CA ARG A 159 1.75 -29.46 14.52
C ARG A 159 1.94 -29.52 16.05
N ALA A 160 1.40 -28.58 16.83
CA ALA A 160 1.50 -28.59 18.28
C ALA A 160 0.38 -29.43 18.94
N ASN A 161 -0.75 -29.67 18.24
CA ASN A 161 -1.91 -30.39 18.75
C ASN A 161 -1.81 -31.91 18.61
N GLY A 162 -0.60 -32.49 18.64
CA GLY A 162 -0.43 -33.93 18.85
C GLY A 162 -0.88 -34.84 17.73
N HIS A 163 -1.02 -34.38 16.48
CA HIS A 163 -1.10 -35.28 15.34
C HIS A 163 0.24 -36.01 15.14
N ARG A 164 0.48 -37.04 15.98
CA ARG A 164 1.49 -38.03 15.66
C ARG A 164 1.02 -38.75 14.38
N ARG A 165 1.85 -38.70 13.32
CA ARG A 165 1.71 -39.69 12.24
C ARG A 165 1.74 -41.07 12.91
N ARG A 166 0.69 -41.83 12.77
CA ARG A 166 0.77 -43.31 12.96
C ARG A 166 1.64 -43.80 11.81
N GLU A 167 2.77 -44.44 12.17
CA GLU A 167 3.56 -45.25 11.28
C GLU A 167 2.73 -46.44 10.78
#